data_beadaae199b10f4609d222c4e67f0c69
#
_entry.id   beadaae199b10f4609d222c4e67f0c69
#
_cell.length_a   1.000
_cell.length_b   1.000
_cell.length_c   1.000
_cell.angle_alpha   90.00
_cell.angle_beta   90.00
_cell.angle_gamma   90.00
#
_symmetry.space_group_name_H-M   'P 1'
#
loop_
_entity.id
_entity.type
_entity.pdbx_description
1 polymer ?
#
loop_
_entity_poly.entity_id
_entity_poly.type
_entity_poly.pdbx_seq_one_letter_code
_entity_poly.pdbx_strand_id
1 'polypeptide(L)'
;MTIISPPAHSAIRPVTEEERATWPTTVLVSLSPPFIDARGTIRPLIDMRMESCVLICSGQGTQRANHYHRTDWHFCYVLDGEIEYYERPHGSDQPAVRYIITEGQMFFTGPMLDHTMVFTRDTTFLTWGRNSRAQEVYEADIVRIPSLAP
;
A
#
# COMPACT_ATOMS: atom_id res chain seq x y z
N MET A 1 25.40 5.53 10.28
CA MET A 1 23.94 5.34 10.37
C MET A 1 23.65 3.88 10.04
N THR A 2 23.13 3.13 10.97
CA THR A 2 22.85 1.71 10.75
C THR A 2 21.46 1.58 10.14
N ILE A 3 21.39 1.10 8.90
CA ILE A 3 20.14 0.72 8.30
C ILE A 3 19.72 -0.60 8.95
N ILE A 4 18.52 -0.63 9.51
CA ILE A 4 17.94 -1.88 10.00
C ILE A 4 17.56 -2.70 8.75
N SER A 5 18.44 -3.61 8.38
CA SER A 5 18.19 -4.55 7.31
C SER A 5 17.71 -5.87 7.89
N PRO A 6 16.73 -6.54 7.27
CA PRO A 6 16.34 -7.85 7.71
C PRO A 6 17.51 -8.82 7.54
N PRO A 7 17.63 -9.86 8.39
CA PRO A 7 18.55 -10.93 8.14
C PRO A 7 18.22 -11.63 6.82
N ALA A 8 19.22 -12.15 6.17
CA ALA A 8 19.23 -12.75 4.84
C ALA A 8 17.85 -13.12 4.27
N HIS A 9 17.54 -12.53 3.13
CA HIS A 9 16.24 -12.48 2.49
C HIS A 9 15.52 -13.82 2.43
N SER A 10 14.33 -13.85 2.98
CA SER A 10 13.39 -14.91 2.66
C SER A 10 13.05 -14.82 1.16
N ALA A 11 13.10 -15.93 0.46
CA ALA A 11 12.54 -16.05 -0.86
C ALA A 11 11.08 -15.58 -0.87
N ILE A 12 10.60 -15.08 -2.01
CA ILE A 12 9.19 -14.72 -2.19
C ILE A 12 8.33 -15.93 -1.82
N ARG A 13 7.44 -15.76 -0.86
CA ARG A 13 6.57 -16.82 -0.36
C ARG A 13 5.20 -16.74 -1.02
N PRO A 14 4.61 -17.87 -1.45
CA PRO A 14 3.21 -17.88 -1.88
C PRO A 14 2.28 -17.32 -0.81
N VAL A 15 1.22 -16.66 -1.24
CA VAL A 15 0.17 -16.18 -0.33
C VAL A 15 -0.66 -17.35 0.15
N THR A 16 -0.92 -17.42 1.46
CA THR A 16 -1.72 -18.47 2.08
C THR A 16 -3.19 -18.08 2.21
N GLU A 17 -4.06 -19.08 2.41
CA GLU A 17 -5.47 -18.82 2.67
C GLU A 17 -5.69 -18.13 4.02
N GLU A 18 -4.86 -18.39 5.02
CA GLU A 18 -4.88 -17.71 6.30
C GLU A 18 -4.59 -16.22 6.14
N GLU A 19 -3.64 -15.86 5.30
CA GLU A 19 -3.34 -14.47 4.97
C GLU A 19 -4.55 -13.82 4.27
N ARG A 20 -5.12 -14.48 3.25
CA ARG A 20 -6.29 -13.96 2.53
C ARG A 20 -7.46 -13.69 3.44
N ALA A 21 -7.69 -14.51 4.45
CA ALA A 21 -8.76 -14.34 5.41
C ALA A 21 -8.62 -13.07 6.28
N THR A 22 -7.41 -12.50 6.38
CA THR A 22 -7.16 -11.25 7.14
C THR A 22 -7.41 -9.98 6.32
N TRP A 23 -7.57 -10.09 5.00
CA TRP A 23 -7.65 -8.92 4.14
C TRP A 23 -8.98 -8.17 4.26
N PRO A 24 -8.94 -6.83 4.15
CA PRO A 24 -10.16 -6.05 3.99
C PRO A 24 -10.91 -6.46 2.72
N THR A 25 -12.21 -6.29 2.73
CA THR A 25 -13.09 -6.56 1.57
C THR A 25 -13.26 -5.32 0.67
N THR A 26 -12.80 -4.17 1.12
CA THR A 26 -12.89 -2.89 0.41
C THR A 26 -11.52 -2.23 0.32
N VAL A 27 -11.31 -1.40 -0.70
CA VAL A 27 -10.07 -0.65 -0.88
C VAL A 27 -9.85 0.30 0.30
N LEU A 28 -10.84 1.14 0.62
CA LEU A 28 -10.77 1.98 1.81
C LEU A 28 -11.01 1.13 3.06
N VAL A 29 -10.08 1.21 3.99
CA VAL A 29 -10.09 0.44 5.23
C VAL A 29 -10.77 1.24 6.33
N SER A 30 -11.77 0.65 6.98
CA SER A 30 -12.40 1.26 8.16
C SER A 30 -11.46 1.15 9.36
N LEU A 31 -11.00 2.30 9.85
CA LEU A 31 -10.18 2.37 11.05
C LEU A 31 -11.03 2.35 12.32
N SER A 32 -10.50 1.73 13.37
CA SER A 32 -11.13 1.81 14.70
C SER A 32 -11.19 3.27 15.17
N PRO A 33 -12.22 3.65 15.96
CA PRO A 33 -12.26 4.96 16.59
C PRO A 33 -11.00 5.20 17.43
N PRO A 34 -10.43 6.41 17.43
CA PRO A 34 -9.27 6.71 18.25
C PRO A 34 -9.65 6.71 19.74
N PHE A 35 -8.71 6.31 20.58
CA PHE A 35 -8.80 6.63 22.01
C PHE A 35 -8.49 8.12 22.18
N ILE A 36 -9.33 8.84 22.93
CA ILE A 36 -9.22 10.28 23.12
C ILE A 36 -9.19 10.58 24.62
N ASP A 37 -8.21 11.36 25.07
CA ASP A 37 -8.14 11.90 26.43
C ASP A 37 -7.61 13.35 26.39
N ALA A 38 -7.36 13.94 27.57
CA ALA A 38 -6.89 15.33 27.69
C ALA A 38 -5.52 15.57 27.04
N ARG A 39 -4.74 14.53 26.75
CA ARG A 39 -3.42 14.62 26.11
C ARG A 39 -3.49 14.58 24.59
N GLY A 40 -4.61 14.10 24.02
CA GLY A 40 -4.79 13.94 22.57
C GLY A 40 -5.41 12.61 22.19
N THR A 41 -4.94 12.02 21.09
CA THR A 41 -5.54 10.81 20.50
C THR A 41 -4.51 9.71 20.29
N ILE A 42 -4.96 8.46 20.42
CA ILE A 42 -4.21 7.26 20.01
C ILE A 42 -5.09 6.49 19.04
N ARG A 43 -4.61 6.27 17.82
CA ARG A 43 -5.31 5.48 16.81
C ARG A 43 -4.43 4.32 16.35
N PRO A 44 -4.79 3.07 16.63
CA PRO A 44 -4.13 1.92 16.04
C PRO A 44 -4.32 1.93 14.51
N LEU A 45 -3.26 1.75 13.76
CA LEU A 45 -3.30 1.69 12.30
C LEU A 45 -3.11 0.24 11.82
N ILE A 46 -2.07 -0.42 12.27
CA ILE A 46 -1.75 -1.82 11.93
C ILE A 46 -1.50 -2.58 13.23
N ASP A 47 -2.18 -3.70 13.39
CA ASP A 47 -2.01 -4.61 14.53
C ASP A 47 -1.87 -6.04 14.00
N MET A 48 -0.87 -6.24 13.13
CA MET A 48 -0.50 -7.54 12.57
C MET A 48 0.97 -7.53 12.16
N ARG A 49 1.53 -8.72 11.95
CA ARG A 49 2.92 -8.84 11.48
C ARG A 49 3.03 -8.34 10.04
N MET A 50 3.91 -7.36 9.83
CA MET A 50 4.32 -6.85 8.52
C MET A 50 5.84 -6.82 8.47
N GLU A 51 6.44 -7.09 7.31
CA GLU A 51 7.89 -7.13 7.19
C GLU A 51 8.51 -5.76 6.88
N SER A 52 7.73 -4.83 6.34
CA SER A 52 8.25 -3.51 5.99
C SER A 52 7.31 -2.39 6.38
N CYS A 53 7.90 -1.24 6.68
CA CYS A 53 7.19 0.03 6.80
C CYS A 53 8.02 1.10 6.10
N VAL A 54 7.42 1.82 5.16
CA VAL A 54 8.10 2.81 4.32
C VAL A 54 7.35 4.14 4.40
N LEU A 55 8.09 5.22 4.62
CA LEU A 55 7.58 6.59 4.49
C LEU A 55 7.86 7.08 3.07
N ILE A 56 6.82 7.52 2.37
CA ILE A 56 6.91 7.98 0.98
C ILE A 56 6.40 9.40 0.88
N CYS A 57 7.22 10.28 0.29
CA CYS A 57 6.83 11.63 -0.09
C CYS A 57 6.81 11.72 -1.62
N SER A 58 5.75 12.32 -2.16
CA SER A 58 5.58 12.44 -3.62
C SER A 58 5.05 13.83 -3.96
N GLY A 59 5.65 14.44 -4.97
CA GLY A 59 5.25 15.77 -5.42
C GLY A 59 3.97 15.78 -6.24
N GLN A 60 3.27 16.87 -6.19
CA GLN A 60 2.05 17.10 -6.99
C GLN A 60 2.31 16.82 -8.48
N GLY A 61 1.39 16.12 -9.13
CA GLY A 61 1.46 15.79 -10.55
C GLY A 61 2.31 14.55 -10.88
N THR A 62 2.96 13.94 -9.90
CA THR A 62 3.75 12.71 -10.11
C THR A 62 2.87 11.47 -9.97
N GLN A 63 3.41 10.34 -10.44
CA GLN A 63 2.79 9.03 -10.33
C GLN A 63 3.74 8.03 -9.67
N ARG A 64 3.16 7.05 -8.97
CA ARG A 64 3.85 5.88 -8.47
C ARG A 64 3.03 4.63 -8.75
N ALA A 65 3.57 3.50 -8.34
CA ALA A 65 3.06 2.17 -8.65
C ALA A 65 3.21 1.89 -10.15
N ASN A 66 2.18 1.91 -10.95
CA ASN A 66 2.18 1.47 -12.33
C ASN A 66 2.72 0.04 -12.42
N HIS A 67 2.19 -0.84 -11.59
CA HIS A 67 2.60 -2.23 -11.49
C HIS A 67 1.52 -3.07 -10.80
N TYR A 68 1.74 -4.37 -10.75
CA TYR A 68 1.09 -5.26 -9.79
C TYR A 68 2.14 -6.04 -9.02
N HIS A 69 1.78 -6.53 -7.84
CA HIS A 69 2.59 -7.43 -7.03
C HIS A 69 2.16 -8.86 -7.28
N ARG A 70 3.13 -9.78 -7.33
CA ARG A 70 2.81 -11.21 -7.45
C ARG A 70 2.32 -11.80 -6.15
N THR A 71 2.92 -11.39 -5.05
CA THR A 71 2.65 -11.95 -3.71
C THR A 71 2.47 -10.89 -2.64
N ASP A 72 3.08 -9.71 -2.76
CA ASP A 72 2.98 -8.67 -1.75
C ASP A 72 1.57 -8.11 -1.68
N TRP A 73 1.15 -7.80 -0.48
CA TRP A 73 -0.04 -7.03 -0.19
C TRP A 73 0.30 -6.02 0.90
N HIS A 74 -0.35 -4.88 0.85
CA HIS A 74 0.05 -3.79 1.72
C HIS A 74 -1.10 -2.88 2.09
N PHE A 75 -0.90 -2.20 3.23
CA PHE A 75 -1.73 -1.09 3.68
C PHE A 75 -0.98 0.21 3.46
N CYS A 76 -1.70 1.24 3.05
CA CYS A 76 -1.16 2.60 2.96
C CYS A 76 -2.02 3.54 3.80
N TYR A 77 -1.38 4.50 4.48
CA TYR A 77 -2.06 5.51 5.28
C TYR A 77 -1.57 6.90 4.90
N VAL A 78 -2.49 7.79 4.49
CA VAL A 78 -2.16 9.14 4.06
C VAL A 78 -2.00 10.04 5.27
N LEU A 79 -0.77 10.53 5.50
CA LEU A 79 -0.47 11.48 6.57
C LEU A 79 -0.86 12.90 6.16
N ASP A 80 -0.64 13.27 4.90
CA ASP A 80 -0.94 14.57 4.33
C ASP A 80 -1.05 14.44 2.81
N GLY A 81 -1.96 15.15 2.19
CA GLY A 81 -2.11 15.19 0.74
C GLY A 81 -3.32 14.42 0.21
N GLU A 82 -3.22 14.01 -1.05
CA GLU A 82 -4.31 13.34 -1.76
C GLU A 82 -3.77 12.44 -2.86
N ILE A 83 -4.32 11.24 -2.96
CA ILE A 83 -3.97 10.23 -3.96
C ILE A 83 -5.23 9.91 -4.78
N GLU A 84 -5.14 10.04 -6.11
CA GLU A 84 -6.06 9.33 -7.01
C GLU A 84 -5.50 7.92 -7.22
N TYR A 85 -6.17 6.95 -6.67
CA TYR A 85 -5.78 5.55 -6.71
C TYR A 85 -6.64 4.79 -7.72
N TYR A 86 -5.99 4.13 -8.65
CA TYR A 86 -6.65 3.33 -9.69
C TYR A 86 -6.26 1.88 -9.51
N GLU A 87 -7.23 0.98 -9.58
CA GLU A 87 -6.93 -0.46 -9.58
C GLU A 87 -7.90 -1.27 -10.43
N ARG A 88 -7.43 -2.40 -10.90
CA ARG A 88 -8.23 -3.47 -11.50
C ARG A 88 -7.52 -4.81 -11.30
N PRO A 89 -8.24 -5.93 -11.31
CA PRO A 89 -7.62 -7.25 -11.33
C PRO A 89 -6.70 -7.40 -12.55
N HIS A 90 -5.50 -7.94 -12.34
CA HIS A 90 -4.57 -8.17 -13.45
C HIS A 90 -5.20 -9.11 -14.49
N GLY A 91 -5.07 -8.75 -15.77
CA GLY A 91 -5.66 -9.49 -16.87
C GLY A 91 -7.13 -9.16 -17.16
N SER A 92 -7.77 -8.30 -16.37
CA SER A 92 -9.12 -7.83 -16.64
C SER A 92 -9.13 -6.83 -17.80
N ASP A 93 -10.14 -6.90 -18.63
CA ASP A 93 -10.43 -5.94 -19.70
C ASP A 93 -11.37 -4.80 -19.24
N GLN A 94 -11.83 -4.87 -17.99
CA GLN A 94 -12.69 -3.84 -17.42
C GLN A 94 -11.89 -2.56 -17.12
N PRO A 95 -12.54 -1.38 -17.17
CA PRO A 95 -11.89 -0.14 -16.74
C PRO A 95 -11.42 -0.22 -15.28
N ALA A 96 -10.31 0.43 -14.98
CA ALA A 96 -9.86 0.56 -13.60
C ALA A 96 -10.86 1.38 -12.77
N VAL A 97 -11.05 0.98 -11.53
CA VAL A 97 -11.85 1.75 -10.57
C VAL A 97 -10.97 2.82 -9.95
N ARG A 98 -11.49 4.04 -9.84
CA ARG A 98 -10.81 5.19 -9.29
C ARG A 98 -11.30 5.47 -7.87
N TYR A 99 -10.38 5.71 -6.96
CA TYR A 99 -10.64 6.12 -5.58
C TYR A 99 -9.89 7.42 -5.29
N ILE A 100 -10.54 8.35 -4.58
CA ILE A 100 -9.88 9.54 -4.04
C ILE A 100 -9.58 9.26 -2.57
N ILE A 101 -8.30 9.30 -2.21
CA ILE A 101 -7.83 8.97 -0.87
C ILE A 101 -7.13 10.19 -0.29
N THR A 102 -7.60 10.64 0.86
CA THR A 102 -7.14 11.88 1.48
C THR A 102 -6.52 11.64 2.86
N GLU A 103 -6.01 12.69 3.48
CA GLU A 103 -5.42 12.68 4.81
C GLU A 103 -6.27 11.90 5.82
N GLY A 104 -5.63 11.04 6.61
CA GLY A 104 -6.28 10.25 7.64
C GLY A 104 -6.98 8.99 7.14
N GLN A 105 -6.92 8.70 5.85
CA GLN A 105 -7.51 7.49 5.27
C GLN A 105 -6.46 6.40 5.03
N MET A 106 -6.88 5.17 5.24
CA MET A 106 -6.09 3.97 4.95
C MET A 106 -6.72 3.22 3.78
N PHE A 107 -5.88 2.66 2.92
CA PHE A 107 -6.33 1.79 1.85
C PHE A 107 -5.47 0.53 1.75
N PHE A 108 -6.03 -0.50 1.15
CA PHE A 108 -5.43 -1.81 1.00
C PHE A 108 -5.25 -2.16 -0.48
N THR A 109 -4.09 -2.71 -0.81
CA THR A 109 -3.81 -3.28 -2.13
C THR A 109 -3.40 -4.73 -1.98
N GLY A 110 -4.16 -5.64 -2.60
CA GLY A 110 -3.84 -7.06 -2.64
C GLY A 110 -2.86 -7.41 -3.77
N PRO A 111 -2.37 -8.65 -3.80
CA PRO A 111 -1.58 -9.14 -4.93
C PRO A 111 -2.43 -9.31 -6.17
N MET A 112 -1.78 -9.33 -7.33
CA MET A 112 -2.41 -9.49 -8.65
C MET A 112 -3.46 -8.41 -8.98
N LEU A 113 -3.27 -7.21 -8.43
CA LEU A 113 -4.05 -6.02 -8.77
C LEU A 113 -3.15 -5.01 -9.47
N ASP A 114 -3.45 -4.72 -10.73
CA ASP A 114 -2.85 -3.59 -11.44
C ASP A 114 -3.24 -2.30 -10.71
N HIS A 115 -2.28 -1.45 -10.37
CA HIS A 115 -2.60 -0.21 -9.69
C HIS A 115 -1.66 0.94 -10.04
N THR A 116 -2.24 2.14 -9.95
CA THR A 116 -1.58 3.41 -10.22
C THR A 116 -1.96 4.41 -9.14
N MET A 117 -0.98 5.17 -8.66
CA MET A 117 -1.18 6.29 -7.76
C MET A 117 -0.84 7.59 -8.48
N VAL A 118 -1.78 8.53 -8.54
CA VAL A 118 -1.57 9.89 -9.04
C VAL A 118 -1.67 10.84 -7.85
N PHE A 119 -0.65 11.66 -7.65
CA PHE A 119 -0.63 12.61 -6.55
C PHE A 119 -1.13 13.95 -7.02
N THR A 120 -2.35 14.29 -6.63
CA THR A 120 -3.00 15.55 -7.02
C THR A 120 -2.54 16.74 -6.18
N ARG A 121 -1.84 16.46 -5.08
CA ARG A 121 -1.14 17.41 -4.21
C ARG A 121 0.15 16.78 -3.74
N ASP A 122 1.07 17.58 -3.18
CA ASP A 122 2.20 17.04 -2.42
C ASP A 122 1.65 16.11 -1.34
N THR A 123 2.13 14.88 -1.31
CA THR A 123 1.55 13.83 -0.48
C THR A 123 2.64 13.10 0.29
N THR A 124 2.36 12.84 1.56
CA THR A 124 3.18 12.00 2.43
C THR A 124 2.32 10.86 2.96
N PHE A 125 2.78 9.63 2.79
CA PHE A 125 2.04 8.45 3.24
C PHE A 125 2.98 7.35 3.73
N LEU A 126 2.43 6.48 4.57
CA LEU A 126 3.09 5.27 5.07
C LEU A 126 2.58 4.07 4.29
N THR A 127 3.47 3.12 4.03
CA THR A 127 3.13 1.82 3.43
C THR A 127 3.68 0.70 4.31
N TRP A 128 2.83 -0.21 4.75
CA TRP A 128 3.22 -1.45 5.41
C TRP A 128 3.06 -2.59 4.43
N GLY A 129 4.14 -3.32 4.17
CA GLY A 129 4.17 -4.44 3.23
C GLY A 129 4.33 -5.79 3.91
N ARG A 130 3.68 -6.79 3.36
CA ARG A 130 3.83 -8.18 3.77
C ARG A 130 5.26 -8.67 3.51
N ASN A 131 5.84 -8.26 2.38
CA ASN A 131 7.19 -8.64 1.98
C ASN A 131 8.25 -7.64 2.47
N SER A 132 9.48 -8.09 2.53
CA SER A 132 10.64 -7.21 2.72
C SER A 132 10.70 -6.15 1.63
N ARG A 133 11.12 -4.93 1.98
CA ARG A 133 11.34 -3.83 1.03
C ARG A 133 12.77 -3.81 0.48
N ALA A 134 13.59 -4.84 0.77
CA ALA A 134 14.88 -5.00 0.13
C ALA A 134 14.74 -5.01 -1.39
N GLN A 135 15.66 -4.36 -2.11
CA GLN A 135 15.53 -4.11 -3.55
C GLN A 135 15.34 -5.40 -4.34
N GLU A 136 16.08 -6.45 -4.02
CA GLU A 136 15.99 -7.73 -4.74
C GLU A 136 14.62 -8.41 -4.56
N VAL A 137 14.08 -8.35 -3.35
CA VAL A 137 12.77 -8.94 -3.04
C VAL A 137 11.67 -8.15 -3.74
N TYR A 138 11.74 -6.83 -3.67
CA TYR A 138 10.78 -5.94 -4.33
C TYR A 138 10.76 -6.13 -5.85
N GLU A 139 11.92 -6.09 -6.50
CA GLU A 139 12.01 -6.24 -7.96
C GLU A 139 11.58 -7.63 -8.44
N ALA A 140 11.80 -8.66 -7.63
CA ALA A 140 11.35 -10.01 -7.97
C ALA A 140 9.83 -10.18 -7.86
N ASP A 141 9.15 -9.35 -7.09
CA ASP A 141 7.71 -9.44 -6.84
C ASP A 141 6.86 -8.56 -7.75
N ILE A 142 7.35 -7.41 -8.19
CA ILE A 142 6.57 -6.50 -9.02
C ILE A 142 6.69 -6.83 -10.51
N VAL A 143 5.61 -6.50 -11.23
CA VAL A 143 5.59 -6.47 -12.69
C VAL A 143 5.05 -5.12 -13.13
N ARG A 144 5.86 -4.37 -13.88
CA ARG A 144 5.49 -3.02 -14.34
C ARG A 144 4.46 -3.09 -15.45
N ILE A 145 3.52 -2.15 -15.42
CA ILE A 145 2.45 -1.99 -16.40
C ILE A 145 2.36 -0.50 -16.81
N PRO A 146 1.71 -0.18 -17.92
CA PRO A 146 1.35 1.20 -18.23
C PRO A 146 0.42 1.80 -17.16
N SER A 147 0.46 3.13 -17.01
CA SER A 147 -0.45 3.83 -16.10
C SER A 147 -1.91 3.51 -16.42
N LEU A 148 -2.70 3.32 -15.37
CA LEU A 148 -4.16 3.15 -15.46
C LEU A 148 -4.90 4.50 -15.45
N ALA A 149 -4.19 5.58 -15.15
CA ALA A 149 -4.77 6.93 -15.16
C ALA A 149 -5.03 7.38 -16.60
N PRO A 150 -6.12 8.13 -16.86
CA PRO A 150 -6.41 8.66 -18.19
C PRO A 150 -5.38 9.68 -18.67
#